data_6a1d5f30dfe672aac9d6b5043359dafb
#
_entry.id   6a1d5f30dfe672aac9d6b5043359dafb
#
_cell.length_a   1.000
_cell.length_b   1.000
_cell.length_c   1.000
_cell.angle_alpha   90.00
_cell.angle_beta   90.00
_cell.angle_gamma   90.00
#
_symmetry.space_group_name_H-M   'P 1'
#
loop_
_entity.id
_entity.type
_entity.pdbx_description
1 polymer ?
#
loop_
_entity_poly.entity_id
_entity_poly.type
_entity_poly.pdbx_seq_one_letter_code
_entity_poly.pdbx_strand_id
1 'polypeptide(L)'
;MHDHSFIVVRLFDVLKKFLEEPGHNNSYRWVIFSGVFGVYLGFGMVAMSLAPLVGDIRADLNLTRGEIGIALGTWQFIYIGTSPIAGRIVDRLGVEYSLAIGAFLVFISGITRSLVDDLPTLCMAVALFGIGGPLISACAPTAAGLWFTDERERKFAVGAYTSAPVVGSIAVLIMSNSLLMPLTNSWRWTITIETFVIAFALLFWISIAEFKVQKVQNVEKEKRETFKIWKSIVDSAEIKIIFFLGVTVFFLSHGLGGWMPEILREHIGFSSMAASNWTAASYGIGILVSLLLPSRTRRENFSFIFTCILLVIVASLIAIMFLPSYMIPVSVMIAGFRSALIPLVILTLMESPRLNVQQMGTAYGLWFASAEIGGVLGPVSAGRLADSTFGYDGVLWLMVAVCLMMILLAYALRMRTDESN
;
A
#
# COMPACT_ATOMS: atom_id res chain seq x y z
N MET A 1 19.18 -24.53 34.64
CA MET A 1 18.70 -23.95 33.38
C MET A 1 17.17 -24.19 33.23
N HIS A 2 16.34 -23.82 34.22
CA HIS A 2 14.90 -24.12 34.21
C HIS A 2 13.99 -22.96 34.66
N ASP A 3 14.53 -21.72 34.74
CA ASP A 3 13.76 -20.63 35.39
C ASP A 3 13.24 -19.52 34.46
N HIS A 4 13.71 -19.43 33.22
CA HIS A 4 13.30 -18.36 32.32
C HIS A 4 11.96 -18.59 31.58
N SER A 5 11.57 -19.86 31.36
CA SER A 5 10.27 -20.22 30.77
C SER A 5 9.10 -19.93 31.71
N PHE A 6 9.33 -20.05 33.03
CA PHE A 6 8.31 -19.83 34.05
C PHE A 6 7.95 -18.35 34.25
N ILE A 7 8.92 -17.45 34.03
CA ILE A 7 8.72 -15.99 34.18
C ILE A 7 7.87 -15.48 33.00
N VAL A 8 8.16 -15.91 31.78
CA VAL A 8 7.40 -15.51 30.59
C VAL A 8 5.96 -15.99 30.68
N VAL A 9 5.73 -17.25 31.04
CA VAL A 9 4.37 -17.81 31.22
C VAL A 9 3.61 -17.08 32.33
N ARG A 10 4.25 -16.79 33.48
CA ARG A 10 3.62 -16.01 34.56
C ARG A 10 3.32 -14.57 34.16
N LEU A 11 4.17 -13.92 33.36
CA LEU A 11 3.91 -12.58 32.84
C LEU A 11 2.70 -12.56 31.91
N PHE A 12 2.57 -13.62 31.09
CA PHE A 12 1.40 -13.81 30.21
C PHE A 12 0.12 -14.04 31.00
N ASP A 13 0.16 -14.88 32.05
CA ASP A 13 -1.01 -15.15 32.89
C ASP A 13 -1.44 -13.92 33.70
N VAL A 14 -0.48 -13.11 34.16
CA VAL A 14 -0.76 -11.85 34.86
C VAL A 14 -1.35 -10.80 33.92
N LEU A 15 -0.81 -10.65 32.71
CA LEU A 15 -1.38 -9.78 31.68
C LEU A 15 -2.78 -10.23 31.28
N LYS A 16 -2.99 -11.53 31.09
CA LYS A 16 -4.30 -12.09 30.75
C LYS A 16 -5.32 -11.87 31.86
N LYS A 17 -4.95 -12.08 33.12
CA LYS A 17 -5.80 -11.85 34.29
C LYS A 17 -6.13 -10.36 34.50
N PHE A 18 -5.19 -9.46 34.19
CA PHE A 18 -5.40 -8.02 34.22
C PHE A 18 -6.37 -7.53 33.15
N LEU A 19 -6.44 -8.26 32.02
CA LEU A 19 -7.32 -7.95 30.88
C LEU A 19 -8.73 -8.57 31.03
N GLU A 20 -8.91 -9.59 31.90
CA GLU A 20 -10.18 -10.30 32.12
C GLU A 20 -11.08 -9.66 33.20
N GLU A 21 -10.65 -8.60 33.90
CA GLU A 21 -11.50 -7.95 34.93
C GLU A 21 -12.68 -7.16 34.28
N PRO A 22 -13.92 -7.22 34.86
CA PRO A 22 -15.15 -6.72 34.27
C PRO A 22 -15.26 -5.22 33.98
N GLY A 23 -14.20 -4.46 34.16
CA GLY A 23 -14.10 -3.04 33.77
C GLY A 23 -13.16 -2.78 32.60
N HIS A 24 -12.37 -3.78 32.16
CA HIS A 24 -11.29 -3.63 31.18
C HIS A 24 -11.64 -4.02 29.75
N ASN A 25 -12.84 -4.55 29.50
CA ASN A 25 -13.28 -4.98 28.15
C ASN A 25 -13.22 -3.83 27.11
N ASN A 26 -13.29 -2.58 27.58
CA ASN A 26 -13.16 -1.38 26.75
C ASN A 26 -11.70 -1.07 26.36
N SER A 27 -10.71 -1.53 27.13
CA SER A 27 -9.28 -1.28 26.88
C SER A 27 -8.66 -2.37 25.97
N TYR A 28 -9.16 -3.60 26.04
CA TYR A 28 -8.61 -4.73 25.24
C TYR A 28 -8.73 -4.53 23.74
N ARG A 29 -9.80 -3.91 23.24
CA ARG A 29 -9.94 -3.56 21.83
C ARG A 29 -8.80 -2.67 21.32
N TRP A 30 -8.24 -1.80 22.17
CA TRP A 30 -7.08 -0.96 21.81
C TRP A 30 -5.76 -1.74 21.79
N VAL A 31 -5.66 -2.81 22.58
CA VAL A 31 -4.53 -3.75 22.51
C VAL A 31 -4.59 -4.53 21.18
N ILE A 32 -5.75 -5.06 20.82
CA ILE A 32 -5.96 -5.68 19.50
C ILE A 32 -5.67 -4.70 18.37
N PHE A 33 -6.17 -3.46 18.50
CA PHE A 33 -5.89 -2.40 17.54
C PHE A 33 -4.39 -2.18 17.35
N SER A 34 -3.62 -2.09 18.46
CA SER A 34 -2.17 -1.88 18.38
C SER A 34 -1.43 -3.04 17.71
N GLY A 35 -1.90 -4.28 17.90
CA GLY A 35 -1.38 -5.45 17.20
C GLY A 35 -1.61 -5.39 15.69
N VAL A 36 -2.84 -5.09 15.27
CA VAL A 36 -3.18 -4.90 13.85
C VAL A 36 -2.39 -3.73 13.25
N PHE A 37 -2.33 -2.60 13.95
CA PHE A 37 -1.56 -1.43 13.51
C PHE A 37 -0.07 -1.76 13.34
N GLY A 38 0.53 -2.48 14.29
CA GLY A 38 1.93 -2.91 14.23
C GLY A 38 2.22 -3.80 13.02
N VAL A 39 1.33 -4.77 12.72
CA VAL A 39 1.45 -5.63 11.53
C VAL A 39 1.34 -4.80 10.25
N TYR A 40 0.40 -3.85 10.18
CA TYR A 40 0.26 -2.95 9.01
C TYR A 40 1.45 -2.02 8.83
N LEU A 41 2.04 -1.53 9.91
CA LEU A 41 3.27 -0.73 9.85
C LEU A 41 4.41 -1.57 9.28
N GLY A 42 4.64 -2.78 9.80
CA GLY A 42 5.64 -3.71 9.29
C GLY A 42 5.39 -4.13 7.84
N PHE A 43 4.13 -4.33 7.45
CA PHE A 43 3.74 -4.55 6.06
C PHE A 43 4.20 -3.40 5.15
N GLY A 44 3.94 -2.15 5.55
CA GLY A 44 4.39 -0.97 4.80
C GLY A 44 5.91 -0.85 4.72
N MET A 45 6.63 -1.23 5.78
CA MET A 45 8.10 -1.27 5.79
C MET A 45 8.63 -2.27 4.75
N VAL A 46 8.14 -3.51 4.75
CA VAL A 46 8.59 -4.53 3.79
C VAL A 46 8.16 -4.16 2.35
N ALA A 47 6.97 -3.57 2.15
CA ALA A 47 6.55 -3.10 0.85
C ALA A 47 7.51 -2.08 0.24
N MET A 48 8.05 -1.16 1.05
CA MET A 48 8.92 -0.07 0.60
C MET A 48 10.41 -0.42 0.65
N SER A 49 10.83 -1.55 1.23
CA SER A 49 12.23 -1.86 1.57
C SER A 49 13.20 -1.83 0.38
N LEU A 50 12.76 -2.08 -0.84
CA LEU A 50 13.62 -2.07 -2.02
C LEU A 50 13.85 -0.65 -2.57
N ALA A 51 12.87 0.26 -2.48
CA ALA A 51 12.89 1.54 -3.15
C ALA A 51 14.09 2.45 -2.77
N PRO A 52 14.46 2.63 -1.50
CA PRO A 52 15.62 3.44 -1.12
C PRO A 52 16.97 2.79 -1.47
N LEU A 53 16.99 1.50 -1.80
CA LEU A 53 18.19 0.66 -2.01
C LEU A 53 18.35 0.19 -3.45
N VAL A 54 17.53 0.69 -4.38
CA VAL A 54 17.53 0.29 -5.80
C VAL A 54 18.92 0.35 -6.41
N GLY A 55 19.67 1.43 -6.16
CA GLY A 55 21.03 1.59 -6.70
C GLY A 55 22.00 0.53 -6.18
N ASP A 56 22.00 0.25 -4.88
CA ASP A 56 22.88 -0.72 -4.23
C ASP A 56 22.54 -2.16 -4.68
N ILE A 57 21.24 -2.50 -4.76
CA ILE A 57 20.77 -3.80 -5.24
C ILE A 57 21.15 -4.01 -6.70
N ARG A 58 20.95 -2.99 -7.56
CA ARG A 58 21.37 -3.06 -8.96
C ARG A 58 22.86 -3.31 -9.13
N ALA A 59 23.66 -2.56 -8.39
CA ALA A 59 25.12 -2.68 -8.48
C ALA A 59 25.61 -4.07 -8.03
N ASP A 60 25.05 -4.61 -6.95
CA ASP A 60 25.45 -5.87 -6.36
C ASP A 60 25.01 -7.08 -7.21
N LEU A 61 23.75 -7.06 -7.72
CA LEU A 61 23.18 -8.14 -8.52
C LEU A 61 23.40 -7.96 -10.05
N ASN A 62 24.10 -6.91 -10.49
CA ASN A 62 24.33 -6.55 -11.89
C ASN A 62 23.02 -6.46 -12.72
N LEU A 63 21.96 -5.86 -12.14
CA LEU A 63 20.66 -5.75 -12.79
C LEU A 63 20.52 -4.44 -13.55
N THR A 64 19.77 -4.48 -14.66
CA THR A 64 19.28 -3.30 -15.37
C THR A 64 18.16 -2.62 -14.58
N ARG A 65 17.83 -1.35 -14.93
CA ARG A 65 16.68 -0.66 -14.32
C ARG A 65 15.35 -1.35 -14.67
N GLY A 66 15.25 -1.88 -15.91
CA GLY A 66 14.09 -2.65 -16.34
C GLY A 66 13.86 -3.91 -15.51
N GLU A 67 14.92 -4.63 -15.16
CA GLU A 67 14.86 -5.82 -14.29
C GLU A 67 14.46 -5.47 -12.86
N ILE A 68 14.98 -4.38 -12.30
CA ILE A 68 14.50 -3.87 -11.01
C ILE A 68 13.02 -3.46 -11.09
N GLY A 69 12.60 -2.84 -12.19
CA GLY A 69 11.18 -2.52 -12.42
C GLY A 69 10.28 -3.75 -12.38
N ILE A 70 10.74 -4.89 -12.94
CA ILE A 70 10.04 -6.18 -12.84
C ILE A 70 9.99 -6.65 -11.39
N ALA A 71 11.09 -6.61 -10.65
CA ALA A 71 11.12 -7.01 -9.25
C ALA A 71 10.16 -6.14 -8.40
N LEU A 72 10.17 -4.81 -8.60
CA LEU A 72 9.26 -3.89 -7.90
C LEU A 72 7.78 -4.14 -8.24
N GLY A 73 7.45 -4.57 -9.48
CA GLY A 73 6.09 -4.85 -9.93
C GLY A 73 5.60 -6.27 -9.58
N THR A 74 6.48 -7.16 -9.12
CA THR A 74 6.16 -8.59 -8.94
C THR A 74 5.10 -8.81 -7.86
N TRP A 75 5.14 -8.11 -6.73
CA TRP A 75 4.18 -8.35 -5.66
C TRP A 75 2.76 -7.91 -6.06
N GLN A 76 2.60 -6.85 -6.84
CA GLN A 76 1.31 -6.41 -7.36
C GLN A 76 0.74 -7.44 -8.33
N PHE A 77 1.59 -8.01 -9.19
CA PHE A 77 1.17 -9.07 -10.11
C PHE A 77 0.60 -10.27 -9.36
N ILE A 78 1.28 -10.74 -8.35
CA ILE A 78 0.81 -11.85 -7.51
C ILE A 78 -0.44 -11.45 -6.72
N TYR A 79 -0.50 -10.21 -6.23
CA TYR A 79 -1.61 -9.66 -5.45
C TYR A 79 -2.95 -9.70 -6.22
N ILE A 80 -2.93 -9.45 -7.54
CA ILE A 80 -4.12 -9.55 -8.41
C ILE A 80 -4.79 -10.92 -8.27
N GLY A 81 -3.99 -11.99 -8.35
CA GLY A 81 -4.50 -13.36 -8.26
C GLY A 81 -4.86 -13.82 -6.85
N THR A 82 -4.15 -13.33 -5.84
CA THR A 82 -4.29 -13.80 -4.46
C THR A 82 -5.34 -13.03 -3.65
N SER A 83 -5.64 -11.77 -3.98
CA SER A 83 -6.66 -10.95 -3.30
C SER A 83 -8.04 -11.60 -3.19
N PRO A 84 -8.63 -12.16 -4.26
CA PRO A 84 -9.95 -12.80 -4.16
C PRO A 84 -9.95 -14.05 -3.29
N ILE A 85 -8.78 -14.70 -3.15
CA ILE A 85 -8.59 -15.90 -2.33
C ILE A 85 -8.44 -15.49 -0.87
N ALA A 86 -7.71 -14.41 -0.60
CA ALA A 86 -7.44 -13.90 0.74
C ALA A 86 -8.72 -13.56 1.50
N GLY A 87 -9.68 -12.88 0.87
CA GLY A 87 -10.98 -12.61 1.50
C GLY A 87 -11.66 -13.87 2.00
N ARG A 88 -11.71 -14.94 1.16
CA ARG A 88 -12.30 -16.23 1.56
C ARG A 88 -11.54 -16.92 2.69
N ILE A 89 -10.22 -16.75 2.74
CA ILE A 89 -9.39 -17.29 3.83
C ILE A 89 -9.73 -16.56 5.12
N VAL A 90 -9.82 -15.21 5.09
CA VAL A 90 -10.21 -14.40 6.26
C VAL A 90 -11.60 -14.78 6.76
N ASP A 91 -12.57 -14.98 5.85
CA ASP A 91 -13.93 -15.40 6.22
C ASP A 91 -13.96 -16.80 6.89
N ARG A 92 -13.03 -17.69 6.50
CA ARG A 92 -12.97 -19.06 7.02
C ARG A 92 -12.15 -19.21 8.30
N LEU A 93 -11.00 -18.58 8.35
CA LEU A 93 -10.04 -18.73 9.45
C LEU A 93 -10.21 -17.65 10.54
N GLY A 94 -10.93 -16.56 10.21
CA GLY A 94 -10.99 -15.38 11.07
C GLY A 94 -9.79 -14.46 10.91
N VAL A 95 -9.91 -13.27 11.53
CA VAL A 95 -8.88 -12.22 11.48
C VAL A 95 -7.59 -12.71 12.15
N GLU A 96 -7.69 -13.43 13.26
CA GLU A 96 -6.56 -13.81 14.10
C GLU A 96 -5.55 -14.68 13.35
N TYR A 97 -6.01 -15.75 12.74
CA TYR A 97 -5.15 -16.64 11.94
C TYR A 97 -4.70 -16.00 10.64
N SER A 98 -5.61 -15.33 9.95
CA SER A 98 -5.30 -14.75 8.64
C SER A 98 -4.26 -13.64 8.73
N LEU A 99 -4.34 -12.79 9.76
CA LEU A 99 -3.35 -11.74 10.01
C LEU A 99 -1.99 -12.35 10.39
N ALA A 100 -1.97 -13.40 11.21
CA ALA A 100 -0.73 -14.09 11.60
C ALA A 100 -0.06 -14.75 10.38
N ILE A 101 -0.82 -15.46 9.53
CA ILE A 101 -0.31 -16.10 8.32
C ILE A 101 0.22 -15.05 7.33
N GLY A 102 -0.55 -13.98 7.12
CA GLY A 102 -0.14 -12.87 6.25
C GLY A 102 1.14 -12.20 6.73
N ALA A 103 1.23 -11.88 8.02
CA ALA A 103 2.42 -11.29 8.64
C ALA A 103 3.64 -12.22 8.55
N PHE A 104 3.46 -13.52 8.76
CA PHE A 104 4.52 -14.52 8.61
C PHE A 104 5.05 -14.60 7.17
N LEU A 105 4.16 -14.64 6.18
CA LEU A 105 4.57 -14.65 4.76
C LEU A 105 5.30 -13.36 4.36
N VAL A 106 4.86 -12.20 4.86
CA VAL A 106 5.53 -10.93 4.62
C VAL A 106 6.90 -10.88 5.33
N PHE A 107 7.00 -11.43 6.54
CA PHE A 107 8.29 -11.58 7.23
C PHE A 107 9.25 -12.46 6.43
N ILE A 108 8.82 -13.64 5.97
CA ILE A 108 9.64 -14.52 5.13
C ILE A 108 10.05 -13.81 3.82
N SER A 109 9.13 -13.07 3.18
CA SER A 109 9.47 -12.24 2.02
C SER A 109 10.60 -11.27 2.31
N GLY A 110 10.53 -10.54 3.42
CA GLY A 110 11.57 -9.57 3.79
C GLY A 110 12.92 -10.24 4.03
N ILE A 111 12.96 -11.36 4.78
CA ILE A 111 14.20 -12.11 5.02
C ILE A 111 14.76 -12.70 3.73
N THR A 112 13.93 -13.32 2.91
CA THR A 112 14.41 -13.95 1.65
C THR A 112 14.95 -12.93 0.66
N ARG A 113 14.46 -11.67 0.65
CA ARG A 113 15.04 -10.58 -0.16
C ARG A 113 16.51 -10.33 0.14
N SER A 114 16.95 -10.53 1.39
CA SER A 114 18.36 -10.33 1.77
C SER A 114 19.28 -11.49 1.38
N LEU A 115 18.73 -12.61 0.89
CA LEU A 115 19.45 -13.84 0.56
C LEU A 115 19.52 -14.10 -0.96
N VAL A 116 19.07 -13.16 -1.78
CA VAL A 116 18.99 -13.32 -3.23
C VAL A 116 20.31 -12.99 -3.92
N ASP A 117 20.58 -13.68 -5.04
CA ASP A 117 21.79 -13.48 -5.84
C ASP A 117 21.50 -13.12 -7.31
N ASP A 118 20.22 -13.15 -7.71
CA ASP A 118 19.79 -12.85 -9.07
C ASP A 118 18.33 -12.32 -9.14
N LEU A 119 17.89 -11.91 -10.34
CA LEU A 119 16.54 -11.42 -10.57
C LEU A 119 15.45 -12.47 -10.28
N PRO A 120 15.53 -13.74 -10.72
CA PRO A 120 14.52 -14.74 -10.42
C PRO A 120 14.29 -14.95 -8.93
N THR A 121 15.35 -15.07 -8.14
CA THR A 121 15.25 -15.25 -6.69
C THR A 121 14.72 -13.99 -5.99
N LEU A 122 15.09 -12.78 -6.46
CA LEU A 122 14.50 -11.53 -5.98
C LEU A 122 13.01 -11.47 -6.27
N CYS A 123 12.58 -11.82 -7.49
CA CYS A 123 11.15 -11.88 -7.83
C CYS A 123 10.40 -12.91 -6.99
N MET A 124 10.97 -14.09 -6.75
CA MET A 124 10.36 -15.11 -5.86
C MET A 124 10.21 -14.59 -4.43
N ALA A 125 11.23 -13.94 -3.89
CA ALA A 125 11.17 -13.32 -2.56
C ALA A 125 10.10 -12.23 -2.47
N VAL A 126 9.99 -11.38 -3.50
CA VAL A 126 8.96 -10.34 -3.60
C VAL A 126 7.56 -10.93 -3.82
N ALA A 127 7.43 -12.04 -4.55
CA ALA A 127 6.16 -12.75 -4.77
C ALA A 127 5.52 -13.25 -3.47
N LEU A 128 6.32 -13.69 -2.49
CA LEU A 128 5.83 -14.07 -1.16
C LEU A 128 5.08 -12.94 -0.46
N PHE A 129 5.54 -11.69 -0.63
CA PHE A 129 4.80 -10.51 -0.16
C PHE A 129 3.44 -10.39 -0.85
N GLY A 130 3.38 -10.63 -2.17
CA GLY A 130 2.14 -10.62 -2.94
C GLY A 130 1.13 -11.71 -2.51
N ILE A 131 1.59 -12.79 -1.88
CA ILE A 131 0.72 -13.84 -1.31
C ILE A 131 0.22 -13.43 0.09
N GLY A 132 1.11 -12.94 0.95
CA GLY A 132 0.80 -12.60 2.34
C GLY A 132 0.05 -11.27 2.49
N GLY A 133 0.37 -10.29 1.65
CA GLY A 133 -0.18 -8.94 1.72
C GLY A 133 -1.69 -8.85 1.67
N PRO A 134 -2.38 -9.54 0.74
CA PRO A 134 -3.83 -9.55 0.68
C PRO A 134 -4.51 -10.07 1.96
N LEU A 135 -3.91 -11.03 2.66
CA LEU A 135 -4.43 -11.52 3.94
C LEU A 135 -4.40 -10.40 4.99
N ILE A 136 -3.29 -9.65 5.08
CA ILE A 136 -3.18 -8.50 5.97
C ILE A 136 -4.23 -7.46 5.59
N SER A 137 -4.28 -7.04 4.31
CA SER A 137 -5.16 -5.97 3.84
C SER A 137 -6.65 -6.26 4.05
N ALA A 138 -7.08 -7.53 3.94
CA ALA A 138 -8.46 -7.92 4.18
C ALA A 138 -8.81 -7.96 5.69
N CYS A 139 -7.83 -8.14 6.58
CA CYS A 139 -8.07 -8.24 8.03
C CYS A 139 -8.41 -6.90 8.69
N ALA A 140 -7.85 -5.76 8.25
CA ALA A 140 -8.04 -4.49 8.96
C ALA A 140 -9.48 -3.99 9.00
N PRO A 141 -10.20 -3.88 7.86
CA PRO A 141 -11.60 -3.45 7.90
C PRO A 141 -12.47 -4.42 8.69
N THR A 142 -12.18 -5.73 8.62
CA THR A 142 -12.89 -6.77 9.38
C THR A 142 -12.64 -6.61 10.88
N ALA A 143 -11.38 -6.41 11.30
CA ALA A 143 -11.02 -6.15 12.70
C ALA A 143 -11.70 -4.88 13.24
N ALA A 144 -11.69 -3.78 12.46
CA ALA A 144 -12.37 -2.54 12.85
C ALA A 144 -13.87 -2.77 13.09
N GLY A 145 -14.53 -3.54 12.23
CA GLY A 145 -15.96 -3.86 12.36
C GLY A 145 -16.28 -4.74 13.57
N LEU A 146 -15.40 -5.70 13.89
CA LEU A 146 -15.60 -6.66 15.01
C LEU A 146 -15.37 -6.03 16.38
N TRP A 147 -14.34 -5.18 16.52
CA TRP A 147 -13.88 -4.70 17.82
C TRP A 147 -14.38 -3.30 18.19
N PHE A 148 -14.82 -2.48 17.21
CA PHE A 148 -15.30 -1.12 17.47
C PHE A 148 -16.77 -0.97 17.10
N THR A 149 -17.63 -1.02 18.11
CA THR A 149 -19.09 -0.82 17.97
C THR A 149 -19.46 0.66 17.89
N ASP A 150 -18.71 1.53 18.57
CA ASP A 150 -18.90 2.98 18.48
C ASP A 150 -18.42 3.50 17.11
N GLU A 151 -19.26 4.28 16.43
CA GLU A 151 -19.00 4.77 15.08
C GLU A 151 -17.79 5.71 14.99
N ARG A 152 -17.58 6.55 16.00
CA ARG A 152 -16.47 7.51 16.04
C ARG A 152 -15.13 6.79 16.22
N GLU A 153 -15.09 5.83 17.14
CA GLU A 153 -13.90 5.02 17.38
C GLU A 153 -13.58 4.11 16.20
N ARG A 154 -14.60 3.52 15.55
CA ARG A 154 -14.41 2.72 14.33
C ARG A 154 -13.85 3.56 13.18
N LYS A 155 -14.36 4.78 12.99
CA LYS A 155 -13.81 5.72 11.99
C LYS A 155 -12.34 6.06 12.28
N PHE A 156 -12.01 6.29 13.56
CA PHE A 156 -10.61 6.50 13.96
C PHE A 156 -9.74 5.27 13.69
N ALA A 157 -10.19 4.07 14.08
CA ALA A 157 -9.45 2.83 13.87
C ALA A 157 -9.17 2.57 12.37
N VAL A 158 -10.18 2.75 11.51
CA VAL A 158 -10.01 2.62 10.06
C VAL A 158 -9.01 3.64 9.52
N GLY A 159 -9.11 4.91 9.93
CA GLY A 159 -8.16 5.95 9.52
C GLY A 159 -6.72 5.63 9.93
N ALA A 160 -6.54 5.14 11.16
CA ALA A 160 -5.22 4.76 11.66
C ALA A 160 -4.65 3.54 10.91
N TYR A 161 -5.45 2.49 10.64
CA TYR A 161 -4.96 1.34 9.87
C TYR A 161 -4.50 1.72 8.48
N THR A 162 -5.25 2.58 7.79
CA THR A 162 -4.89 3.01 6.43
C THR A 162 -3.63 3.87 6.40
N SER A 163 -3.31 4.57 7.49
CA SER A 163 -2.07 5.35 7.61
C SER A 163 -0.85 4.51 8.01
N ALA A 164 -1.03 3.38 8.72
CA ALA A 164 0.07 2.58 9.23
C ALA A 164 1.07 2.11 8.16
N PRO A 165 0.66 1.58 6.97
CA PRO A 165 1.62 1.21 5.93
C PRO A 165 2.40 2.40 5.39
N VAL A 166 1.79 3.58 5.31
CA VAL A 166 2.46 4.80 4.85
C VAL A 166 3.49 5.26 5.88
N VAL A 167 3.16 5.18 7.17
CA VAL A 167 4.12 5.45 8.26
C VAL A 167 5.29 4.46 8.22
N GLY A 168 5.02 3.17 7.97
CA GLY A 168 6.06 2.15 7.76
C GLY A 168 6.95 2.47 6.56
N SER A 169 6.36 2.91 5.44
CA SER A 169 7.12 3.33 4.25
C SER A 169 8.01 4.54 4.52
N ILE A 170 7.50 5.54 5.26
CA ILE A 170 8.28 6.72 5.69
C ILE A 170 9.46 6.28 6.58
N ALA A 171 9.21 5.37 7.52
CA ALA A 171 10.25 4.87 8.41
C ALA A 171 11.40 4.22 7.64
N VAL A 172 11.10 3.35 6.67
CA VAL A 172 12.10 2.71 5.80
C VAL A 172 12.86 3.76 4.97
N LEU A 173 12.16 4.66 4.31
CA LEU A 173 12.80 5.71 3.50
C LEU A 173 13.79 6.55 4.30
N ILE A 174 13.48 6.85 5.57
CA ILE A 174 14.39 7.59 6.45
C ILE A 174 15.49 6.68 7.00
N MET A 175 15.15 5.52 7.53
CA MET A 175 16.09 4.66 8.26
C MET A 175 17.12 4.00 7.35
N SER A 176 16.73 3.55 6.15
CA SER A 176 17.63 2.81 5.25
C SER A 176 18.92 3.58 4.99
N ASN A 177 18.84 4.77 4.41
CA ASN A 177 20.01 5.54 3.98
C ASN A 177 20.54 6.51 5.02
N SER A 178 19.75 6.90 6.04
CA SER A 178 20.22 7.82 7.10
C SER A 178 20.86 7.10 8.28
N LEU A 179 20.50 5.81 8.50
CA LEU A 179 20.95 5.08 9.70
C LEU A 179 21.54 3.71 9.34
N LEU A 180 20.78 2.84 8.68
CA LEU A 180 21.14 1.44 8.56
C LEU A 180 22.26 1.19 7.55
N MET A 181 22.21 1.81 6.37
CA MET A 181 23.30 1.69 5.38
C MET A 181 24.65 2.22 5.92
N PRO A 182 24.72 3.40 6.59
CA PRO A 182 25.96 3.84 7.23
C PRO A 182 26.48 2.90 8.32
N LEU A 183 25.61 2.20 9.05
CA LEU A 183 25.98 1.29 10.13
C LEU A 183 26.41 -0.10 9.62
N THR A 184 25.71 -0.61 8.60
CA THR A 184 25.88 -2.00 8.14
C THR A 184 26.75 -2.11 6.90
N ASN A 185 26.88 -1.05 6.11
CA ASN A 185 27.49 -1.03 4.78
C ASN A 185 26.92 -2.15 3.86
N SER A 186 25.66 -2.55 4.09
CA SER A 186 25.04 -3.65 3.37
C SER A 186 23.53 -3.47 3.23
N TRP A 187 23.05 -3.44 2.00
CA TRP A 187 21.61 -3.40 1.73
C TRP A 187 20.89 -4.67 2.23
N ARG A 188 21.57 -5.82 2.25
CA ARG A 188 21.04 -7.09 2.76
C ARG A 188 20.75 -6.99 4.26
N TRP A 189 21.71 -6.52 5.05
CA TRP A 189 21.54 -6.31 6.48
C TRP A 189 20.52 -5.21 6.79
N THR A 190 20.47 -4.17 5.97
CA THR A 190 19.47 -3.10 6.09
C THR A 190 18.05 -3.67 5.96
N ILE A 191 17.74 -4.42 4.90
CA ILE A 191 16.44 -5.06 4.71
C ILE A 191 16.14 -6.06 5.83
N THR A 192 17.14 -6.84 6.26
CA THR A 192 16.99 -7.81 7.36
C THR A 192 16.53 -7.11 8.64
N ILE A 193 17.21 -6.05 9.04
CA ILE A 193 16.89 -5.29 10.28
C ILE A 193 15.50 -4.67 10.18
N GLU A 194 15.16 -4.05 9.06
CA GLU A 194 13.81 -3.48 8.81
C GLU A 194 12.72 -4.55 8.90
N THR A 195 13.00 -5.75 8.42
CA THR A 195 12.06 -6.87 8.43
C THR A 195 11.76 -7.39 9.84
N PHE A 196 12.67 -7.22 10.81
CA PHE A 196 12.38 -7.62 12.19
C PHE A 196 11.23 -6.85 12.83
N VAL A 197 10.87 -5.67 12.33
CA VAL A 197 9.71 -4.92 12.83
C VAL A 197 8.42 -5.72 12.65
N ILE A 198 8.20 -6.34 11.47
CA ILE A 198 7.03 -7.19 11.28
C ILE A 198 7.12 -8.50 12.07
N ALA A 199 8.32 -9.02 12.31
CA ALA A 199 8.50 -10.19 13.20
C ALA A 199 8.06 -9.86 14.64
N PHE A 200 8.48 -8.73 15.20
CA PHE A 200 8.04 -8.28 16.51
C PHE A 200 6.54 -8.02 16.57
N ALA A 201 5.98 -7.40 15.53
CA ALA A 201 4.54 -7.18 15.43
C ALA A 201 3.77 -8.50 15.36
N LEU A 202 4.28 -9.51 14.63
CA LEU A 202 3.71 -10.86 14.57
C LEU A 202 3.76 -11.56 15.93
N LEU A 203 4.90 -11.52 16.62
CA LEU A 203 5.02 -12.12 17.96
C LEU A 203 4.08 -11.44 18.95
N PHE A 204 3.99 -10.11 18.91
CA PHE A 204 3.03 -9.37 19.71
C PHE A 204 1.59 -9.76 19.38
N TRP A 205 1.24 -9.84 18.09
CA TRP A 205 -0.08 -10.30 17.66
C TRP A 205 -0.42 -11.69 18.17
N ILE A 206 0.50 -12.66 18.03
CA ILE A 206 0.31 -14.03 18.53
C ILE A 206 0.10 -14.04 20.05
N SER A 207 0.74 -13.14 20.79
CA SER A 207 0.63 -13.08 22.24
C SER A 207 -0.70 -12.53 22.74
N ILE A 208 -1.38 -11.67 21.95
CA ILE A 208 -2.62 -11.00 22.35
C ILE A 208 -3.87 -11.58 21.67
N ALA A 209 -3.75 -12.21 20.51
CA ALA A 209 -4.90 -12.69 19.75
C ALA A 209 -5.49 -13.98 20.36
N GLU A 210 -6.82 -14.03 20.47
CA GLU A 210 -7.54 -15.24 20.86
C GLU A 210 -7.89 -16.05 19.61
N PHE A 211 -7.07 -17.07 19.31
CA PHE A 211 -7.25 -17.90 18.12
C PHE A 211 -8.47 -18.84 18.24
N LYS A 212 -9.61 -18.40 17.72
CA LYS A 212 -10.85 -19.19 17.64
C LYS A 212 -11.24 -19.40 16.19
N VAL A 213 -11.44 -20.67 15.79
CA VAL A 213 -11.93 -20.99 14.44
C VAL A 213 -13.42 -20.65 14.35
N GLN A 214 -13.76 -19.70 13.46
CA GLN A 214 -15.16 -19.34 13.20
C GLN A 214 -15.83 -20.40 12.31
N LYS A 215 -17.07 -20.80 12.64
CA LYS A 215 -17.86 -21.68 11.77
C LYS A 215 -18.42 -20.90 10.59
N VAL A 216 -18.03 -21.30 9.39
CA VAL A 216 -18.46 -20.70 8.12
C VAL A 216 -19.96 -20.91 7.87
N GLN A 217 -20.66 -19.84 7.52
CA GLN A 217 -22.02 -19.90 6.96
C GLN A 217 -21.99 -19.76 5.43
N ASN A 218 -22.56 -20.77 4.74
CA ASN A 218 -23.00 -20.84 3.33
C ASN A 218 -22.24 -20.09 2.22
N VAL A 219 -21.22 -20.74 1.65
CA VAL A 219 -20.40 -20.27 0.51
C VAL A 219 -21.08 -20.35 -0.87
N GLU A 220 -22.11 -21.20 -1.06
CA GLU A 220 -22.69 -21.43 -2.41
C GLU A 220 -23.60 -20.31 -2.92
N LYS A 221 -24.27 -19.58 -2.05
CA LYS A 221 -25.17 -18.50 -2.40
C LYS A 221 -24.40 -17.28 -2.97
N GLU A 222 -23.20 -17.09 -2.46
CA GLU A 222 -22.32 -15.96 -2.78
C GLU A 222 -21.75 -15.99 -4.22
N LYS A 223 -21.46 -17.18 -4.76
CA LYS A 223 -20.86 -17.32 -6.11
C LYS A 223 -21.79 -16.88 -7.26
N ARG A 224 -23.09 -17.15 -7.15
CA ARG A 224 -24.08 -16.75 -8.18
C ARG A 224 -24.33 -15.24 -8.19
N GLU A 225 -24.31 -14.62 -7.03
CA GLU A 225 -24.50 -13.18 -6.91
C GLU A 225 -23.26 -12.42 -7.40
N THR A 226 -22.06 -12.86 -7.07
CA THR A 226 -20.79 -12.27 -7.53
C THR A 226 -20.73 -12.20 -9.06
N PHE A 227 -21.15 -13.24 -9.78
CA PHE A 227 -21.14 -13.24 -11.25
C PHE A 227 -22.15 -12.27 -11.85
N LYS A 228 -23.35 -12.15 -11.26
CA LYS A 228 -24.36 -11.16 -11.71
C LYS A 228 -23.88 -9.74 -11.47
N ILE A 229 -23.26 -9.50 -10.32
CA ILE A 229 -22.66 -8.22 -9.95
C ILE A 229 -21.56 -7.86 -10.95
N TRP A 230 -20.67 -8.81 -11.26
CA TRP A 230 -19.58 -8.61 -12.22
C TRP A 230 -20.11 -8.17 -13.60
N LYS A 231 -21.17 -8.82 -14.08
CA LYS A 231 -21.80 -8.46 -15.34
C LYS A 231 -22.39 -7.03 -15.31
N SER A 232 -23.10 -6.66 -14.24
CA SER A 232 -23.66 -5.30 -14.11
C SER A 232 -22.59 -4.21 -14.01
N ILE A 233 -21.44 -4.51 -13.39
CA ILE A 233 -20.29 -3.61 -13.30
C ILE A 233 -19.67 -3.40 -14.68
N VAL A 234 -19.45 -4.48 -15.43
CA VAL A 234 -18.83 -4.42 -16.78
C VAL A 234 -19.72 -3.71 -17.81
N ASP A 235 -21.03 -3.70 -17.65
CA ASP A 235 -21.95 -3.05 -18.59
C ASP A 235 -22.05 -1.52 -18.42
N SER A 236 -21.62 -0.97 -17.30
CA SER A 236 -21.66 0.47 -17.03
C SER A 236 -20.42 1.21 -17.55
N ALA A 237 -20.62 2.18 -18.44
CA ALA A 237 -19.53 3.04 -18.93
C ALA A 237 -18.91 3.88 -17.82
N GLU A 238 -19.71 4.37 -16.85
CA GLU A 238 -19.24 5.10 -15.66
C GLU A 238 -18.28 4.23 -14.84
N ILE A 239 -18.69 3.00 -14.52
CA ILE A 239 -17.87 2.08 -13.72
C ILE A 239 -16.57 1.74 -14.46
N LYS A 240 -16.59 1.53 -15.77
CA LYS A 240 -15.38 1.30 -16.59
C LYS A 240 -14.38 2.45 -16.46
N ILE A 241 -14.86 3.70 -16.51
CA ILE A 241 -14.00 4.89 -16.34
C ILE A 241 -13.38 4.90 -14.95
N ILE A 242 -14.17 4.62 -13.89
CA ILE A 242 -13.66 4.58 -12.50
C ILE A 242 -12.62 3.46 -12.32
N PHE A 243 -12.81 2.30 -12.98
CA PHE A 243 -11.83 1.21 -12.95
C PHE A 243 -10.54 1.60 -13.67
N PHE A 244 -10.66 2.26 -14.82
CA PHE A 244 -9.48 2.70 -15.57
C PHE A 244 -8.74 3.84 -14.85
N LEU A 245 -9.46 4.73 -14.15
CA LEU A 245 -8.86 5.69 -13.22
C LEU A 245 -8.07 4.96 -12.12
N GLY A 246 -8.58 3.86 -11.57
CA GLY A 246 -7.84 3.02 -10.62
C GLY A 246 -6.51 2.53 -11.18
N VAL A 247 -6.52 1.96 -12.40
CA VAL A 247 -5.30 1.50 -13.10
C VAL A 247 -4.28 2.63 -13.23
N THR A 248 -4.72 3.82 -13.70
CA THR A 248 -3.80 4.94 -13.95
C THR A 248 -3.28 5.57 -12.66
N VAL A 249 -4.10 5.63 -11.61
CA VAL A 249 -3.67 6.12 -10.28
C VAL A 249 -2.63 5.19 -9.66
N PHE A 250 -2.82 3.86 -9.75
CA PHE A 250 -1.84 2.90 -9.23
C PHE A 250 -0.56 2.89 -10.08
N PHE A 251 -0.69 3.04 -11.39
CA PHE A 251 0.47 3.22 -12.29
C PHE A 251 1.35 4.39 -11.82
N LEU A 252 0.75 5.57 -11.62
CA LEU A 252 1.45 6.77 -11.15
C LEU A 252 2.03 6.56 -9.74
N SER A 253 1.23 6.03 -8.82
CA SER A 253 1.61 5.91 -7.41
C SER A 253 2.74 4.91 -7.18
N HIS A 254 2.66 3.72 -7.78
CA HIS A 254 3.69 2.69 -7.63
C HIS A 254 4.91 2.99 -8.52
N GLY A 255 4.72 3.55 -9.72
CA GLY A 255 5.80 3.98 -10.57
C GLY A 255 6.67 5.03 -9.89
N LEU A 256 6.09 6.14 -9.42
CA LEU A 256 6.83 7.17 -8.70
C LEU A 256 7.31 6.68 -7.32
N GLY A 257 6.49 5.92 -6.60
CA GLY A 257 6.84 5.44 -5.26
C GLY A 257 8.08 4.55 -5.24
N GLY A 258 8.19 3.66 -6.20
CA GLY A 258 9.34 2.75 -6.33
C GLY A 258 10.61 3.41 -6.88
N TRP A 259 10.46 4.44 -7.73
CA TRP A 259 11.58 5.04 -8.45
C TRP A 259 11.99 6.43 -7.97
N MET A 260 11.19 7.14 -7.17
CA MET A 260 11.50 8.52 -6.77
C MET A 260 12.85 8.66 -6.04
N PRO A 261 13.24 7.79 -5.08
CA PRO A 261 14.57 7.88 -4.47
C PRO A 261 15.68 7.78 -5.51
N GLU A 262 15.56 6.88 -6.48
CA GLU A 262 16.58 6.66 -7.49
C GLU A 262 16.62 7.79 -8.53
N ILE A 263 15.45 8.32 -8.92
CA ILE A 263 15.37 9.53 -9.77
C ILE A 263 16.11 10.69 -9.12
N LEU A 264 15.87 10.94 -7.84
CA LEU A 264 16.52 12.03 -7.11
C LEU A 264 18.02 11.80 -6.95
N ARG A 265 18.46 10.55 -6.76
CA ARG A 265 19.86 10.18 -6.61
C ARG A 265 20.61 10.26 -7.93
N GLU A 266 20.13 9.57 -8.95
CA GLU A 266 20.88 9.33 -10.20
C GLU A 266 20.68 10.45 -11.23
N HIS A 267 19.47 11.00 -11.32
CA HIS A 267 19.15 12.04 -12.30
C HIS A 267 19.40 13.45 -11.76
N ILE A 268 19.05 13.72 -10.49
CA ILE A 268 19.22 15.04 -9.89
C ILE A 268 20.58 15.19 -9.19
N GLY A 269 21.21 14.09 -8.79
CA GLY A 269 22.51 14.08 -8.10
C GLY A 269 22.44 14.27 -6.60
N PHE A 270 21.30 13.97 -5.96
CA PHE A 270 21.19 13.98 -4.52
C PHE A 270 21.94 12.81 -3.90
N SER A 271 22.43 12.96 -2.66
CA SER A 271 22.90 11.82 -1.89
C SER A 271 21.75 10.85 -1.65
N SER A 272 22.05 9.53 -1.46
CA SER A 272 21.04 8.51 -1.17
C SER A 272 20.18 8.88 0.04
N MET A 273 20.80 9.47 1.10
CA MET A 273 20.09 9.97 2.28
C MET A 273 19.12 11.10 1.90
N ALA A 274 19.57 12.14 1.18
CA ALA A 274 18.70 13.25 0.82
C ALA A 274 17.56 12.82 -0.10
N ALA A 275 17.82 11.95 -1.09
CA ALA A 275 16.85 11.42 -2.01
C ALA A 275 15.72 10.66 -1.27
N SER A 276 16.10 9.76 -0.35
CA SER A 276 15.16 8.99 0.46
C SER A 276 14.37 9.87 1.43
N ASN A 277 15.02 10.82 2.11
CA ASN A 277 14.36 11.70 3.08
C ASN A 277 13.36 12.66 2.40
N TRP A 278 13.66 13.22 1.23
CA TRP A 278 12.69 14.04 0.49
C TRP A 278 11.54 13.20 -0.05
N THR A 279 11.79 11.98 -0.47
CA THR A 279 10.73 11.04 -0.83
C THR A 279 9.84 10.74 0.39
N ALA A 280 10.41 10.51 1.57
CA ALA A 280 9.67 10.33 2.82
C ALA A 280 8.81 11.55 3.16
N ALA A 281 9.34 12.76 3.02
CA ALA A 281 8.59 14.00 3.21
C ALA A 281 7.37 14.11 2.27
N SER A 282 7.52 13.67 1.02
CA SER A 282 6.42 13.56 0.05
C SER A 282 5.29 12.64 0.57
N TYR A 283 5.62 11.49 1.15
CA TYR A 283 4.63 10.60 1.77
C TYR A 283 3.98 11.23 3.01
N GLY A 284 4.75 12.01 3.80
CA GLY A 284 4.22 12.77 4.95
C GLY A 284 3.15 13.79 4.53
N ILE A 285 3.43 14.60 3.50
CA ILE A 285 2.42 15.50 2.89
C ILE A 285 1.25 14.68 2.34
N GLY A 286 1.53 13.53 1.73
CA GLY A 286 0.52 12.61 1.20
C GLY A 286 -0.50 12.16 2.25
N ILE A 287 -0.06 11.83 3.46
CA ILE A 287 -0.97 11.48 4.57
C ILE A 287 -1.94 12.63 4.86
N LEU A 288 -1.40 13.85 5.04
CA LEU A 288 -2.21 15.02 5.36
C LEU A 288 -3.27 15.29 4.29
N VAL A 289 -2.86 15.26 3.02
CA VAL A 289 -3.74 15.54 1.89
C VAL A 289 -4.80 14.44 1.71
N SER A 290 -4.43 13.17 1.87
CA SER A 290 -5.35 12.03 1.76
C SER A 290 -6.39 11.98 2.88
N LEU A 291 -6.11 12.57 4.04
CA LEU A 291 -7.09 12.69 5.13
C LEU A 291 -8.02 13.90 4.94
N LEU A 292 -7.51 15.00 4.39
CA LEU A 292 -8.26 16.25 4.33
C LEU A 292 -9.14 16.39 3.08
N LEU A 293 -8.66 15.94 1.92
CA LEU A 293 -9.37 16.19 0.66
C LEU A 293 -10.64 15.35 0.47
N PRO A 294 -10.69 14.04 0.80
CA PRO A 294 -11.91 13.25 0.60
C PRO A 294 -13.09 13.79 1.40
N SER A 295 -12.86 14.33 2.61
CA SER A 295 -13.92 14.92 3.44
C SER A 295 -14.53 16.20 2.86
N ARG A 296 -13.86 16.85 1.92
CA ARG A 296 -14.31 18.06 1.22
C ARG A 296 -14.76 17.80 -0.21
N THR A 297 -14.57 16.57 -0.70
CA THR A 297 -14.94 16.16 -2.05
C THR A 297 -16.33 15.55 -2.03
N ARG A 298 -17.19 16.01 -2.93
CA ARG A 298 -18.49 15.46 -3.25
C ARG A 298 -18.50 15.04 -4.71
N ARG A 299 -19.42 14.18 -5.11
CA ARG A 299 -19.56 13.73 -6.49
C ARG A 299 -19.58 14.90 -7.51
N GLU A 300 -20.27 16.00 -7.16
CA GLU A 300 -20.42 17.19 -8.03
C GLU A 300 -19.08 17.92 -8.27
N ASN A 301 -18.18 17.97 -7.29
CA ASN A 301 -16.91 18.69 -7.38
C ASN A 301 -15.71 17.75 -7.58
N PHE A 302 -15.93 16.43 -7.67
CA PHE A 302 -14.85 15.45 -7.84
C PHE A 302 -13.95 15.77 -9.01
N SER A 303 -14.51 15.92 -10.22
CA SER A 303 -13.72 16.20 -11.43
C SER A 303 -12.87 17.45 -11.29
N PHE A 304 -13.40 18.51 -10.68
CA PHE A 304 -12.66 19.75 -10.47
C PHE A 304 -11.49 19.55 -9.50
N ILE A 305 -11.76 19.00 -8.30
CA ILE A 305 -10.72 18.77 -7.28
C ILE A 305 -9.66 17.80 -7.80
N PHE A 306 -10.08 16.70 -8.43
CA PHE A 306 -9.17 15.70 -9.00
C PHE A 306 -8.28 16.30 -10.08
N THR A 307 -8.83 17.12 -10.98
CA THR A 307 -8.06 17.85 -12.00
C THR A 307 -7.08 18.85 -11.39
N CYS A 308 -7.49 19.60 -10.37
CA CYS A 308 -6.58 20.53 -9.69
C CYS A 308 -5.39 19.78 -9.05
N ILE A 309 -5.62 18.64 -8.40
CA ILE A 309 -4.55 17.80 -7.84
C ILE A 309 -3.60 17.34 -8.96
N LEU A 310 -4.14 16.85 -10.07
CA LEU A 310 -3.33 16.37 -11.20
C LEU A 310 -2.49 17.49 -11.82
N LEU A 311 -3.04 18.69 -11.98
CA LEU A 311 -2.28 19.85 -12.47
C LEU A 311 -1.14 20.23 -11.51
N VAL A 312 -1.36 20.17 -10.20
CA VAL A 312 -0.34 20.37 -9.18
C VAL A 312 0.76 19.32 -9.29
N ILE A 313 0.39 18.03 -9.49
CA ILE A 313 1.36 16.95 -9.69
C ILE A 313 2.15 17.18 -11.00
N VAL A 314 1.48 17.49 -12.11
CA VAL A 314 2.12 17.80 -13.39
C VAL A 314 3.12 18.93 -13.24
N ALA A 315 2.73 20.04 -12.60
CA ALA A 315 3.62 21.15 -12.33
C ALA A 315 4.84 20.73 -11.49
N SER A 316 4.64 19.87 -10.47
CA SER A 316 5.73 19.36 -9.65
C SER A 316 6.70 18.45 -10.42
N LEU A 317 6.19 17.57 -11.30
CA LEU A 317 7.02 16.71 -12.15
C LEU A 317 7.84 17.51 -13.15
N ILE A 318 7.23 18.52 -13.79
CA ILE A 318 7.92 19.45 -14.68
C ILE A 318 8.98 20.26 -13.89
N ALA A 319 8.66 20.68 -12.68
CA ALA A 319 9.60 21.40 -11.81
C ALA A 319 10.83 20.52 -11.44
N ILE A 320 10.65 19.22 -11.22
CA ILE A 320 11.76 18.29 -10.98
C ILE A 320 12.69 18.20 -12.19
N MET A 321 12.19 18.31 -13.43
CA MET A 321 13.02 18.27 -14.64
C MET A 321 13.79 19.57 -14.92
N PHE A 322 13.20 20.72 -14.62
CA PHE A 322 13.70 21.99 -15.12
C PHE A 322 14.18 22.98 -14.08
N LEU A 323 13.84 22.79 -12.79
CA LEU A 323 14.25 23.73 -11.74
C LEU A 323 15.64 23.41 -11.19
N PRO A 324 16.34 24.41 -10.64
CA PRO A 324 17.61 24.19 -9.93
C PRO A 324 17.44 23.23 -8.74
N SER A 325 18.49 22.46 -8.45
CA SER A 325 18.47 21.38 -7.45
C SER A 325 17.98 21.82 -6.07
N TYR A 326 18.23 23.08 -5.64
CA TYR A 326 17.78 23.60 -4.35
C TYR A 326 16.24 23.80 -4.25
N MET A 327 15.52 23.87 -5.38
CA MET A 327 14.04 23.97 -5.41
C MET A 327 13.35 22.63 -5.53
N ILE A 328 14.05 21.59 -5.95
CA ILE A 328 13.48 20.24 -6.18
C ILE A 328 12.86 19.63 -4.92
N PRO A 329 13.39 19.79 -3.69
CA PRO A 329 12.76 19.31 -2.49
C PRO A 329 11.29 19.71 -2.34
N VAL A 330 10.96 20.96 -2.61
CA VAL A 330 9.58 21.46 -2.54
C VAL A 330 8.71 20.79 -3.60
N SER A 331 9.24 20.62 -4.82
CA SER A 331 8.52 19.92 -5.89
C SER A 331 8.23 18.47 -5.54
N VAL A 332 9.20 17.76 -4.95
CA VAL A 332 9.01 16.38 -4.49
C VAL A 332 7.95 16.29 -3.39
N MET A 333 7.94 17.22 -2.44
CA MET A 333 6.91 17.29 -1.39
C MET A 333 5.52 17.52 -2.01
N ILE A 334 5.40 18.39 -2.99
CA ILE A 334 4.15 18.67 -3.72
C ILE A 334 3.68 17.42 -4.49
N ALA A 335 4.59 16.64 -5.10
CA ALA A 335 4.23 15.37 -5.74
C ALA A 335 3.54 14.39 -4.78
N GLY A 336 3.68 14.57 -3.46
CA GLY A 336 2.96 13.82 -2.42
C GLY A 336 1.43 13.94 -2.49
N PHE A 337 0.90 14.98 -3.15
CA PHE A 337 -0.55 15.14 -3.39
C PHE A 337 -1.15 13.92 -4.14
N ARG A 338 -0.33 13.14 -4.85
CA ARG A 338 -0.78 11.90 -5.51
C ARG A 338 -1.46 10.89 -4.54
N SER A 339 -1.11 10.93 -3.25
CA SER A 339 -1.69 10.02 -2.25
C SER A 339 -3.19 10.23 -2.05
N ALA A 340 -3.73 11.41 -2.37
CA ALA A 340 -5.16 11.67 -2.30
C ALA A 340 -5.96 11.05 -3.47
N LEU A 341 -5.31 10.71 -4.59
CA LEU A 341 -6.00 10.21 -5.79
C LEU A 341 -6.71 8.88 -5.53
N ILE A 342 -6.08 7.97 -4.78
CA ILE A 342 -6.66 6.65 -4.45
C ILE A 342 -7.97 6.79 -3.66
N PRO A 343 -8.00 7.45 -2.48
CA PRO A 343 -9.23 7.58 -1.72
C PRO A 343 -10.31 8.39 -2.46
N LEU A 344 -9.95 9.34 -3.32
CA LEU A 344 -10.91 10.08 -4.14
C LEU A 344 -11.60 9.20 -5.18
N VAL A 345 -10.85 8.31 -5.86
CA VAL A 345 -11.46 7.38 -6.82
C VAL A 345 -12.32 6.33 -6.11
N ILE A 346 -11.90 5.85 -4.94
CA ILE A 346 -12.70 4.95 -4.11
C ILE A 346 -14.01 5.62 -3.67
N LEU A 347 -13.95 6.87 -3.22
CA LEU A 347 -15.14 7.64 -2.85
C LEU A 347 -16.12 7.75 -4.02
N THR A 348 -15.62 8.05 -5.22
CA THR A 348 -16.43 8.14 -6.44
C THR A 348 -17.07 6.80 -6.80
N LEU A 349 -16.36 5.67 -6.59
CA LEU A 349 -16.93 4.33 -6.76
C LEU A 349 -18.06 4.08 -5.75
N MET A 350 -17.84 4.47 -4.48
CA MET A 350 -18.83 4.27 -3.40
C MET A 350 -20.09 5.13 -3.57
N GLU A 351 -19.96 6.30 -4.18
CA GLU A 351 -21.07 7.24 -4.44
C GLU A 351 -21.76 6.98 -5.79
N SER A 352 -21.34 5.97 -6.55
CA SER A 352 -21.96 5.64 -7.84
C SER A 352 -23.40 5.12 -7.64
N PRO A 353 -24.42 5.73 -8.30
CA PRO A 353 -25.81 5.28 -8.20
C PRO A 353 -26.05 3.95 -8.93
N ARG A 354 -25.05 3.45 -9.65
CA ARG A 354 -25.06 2.16 -10.34
C ARG A 354 -24.79 0.97 -9.41
N LEU A 355 -24.30 1.24 -8.17
CA LEU A 355 -23.95 0.24 -7.18
C LEU A 355 -24.82 0.40 -5.94
N ASN A 356 -25.36 -0.70 -5.46
CA ASN A 356 -26.04 -0.73 -4.18
C ASN A 356 -25.06 -1.16 -3.06
N VAL A 357 -25.45 -0.96 -1.81
CA VAL A 357 -24.63 -1.25 -0.63
C VAL A 357 -24.14 -2.71 -0.60
N GLN A 358 -24.97 -3.65 -1.06
CA GLN A 358 -24.64 -5.09 -1.08
C GLN A 358 -23.58 -5.44 -2.13
N GLN A 359 -23.47 -4.65 -3.19
CA GLN A 359 -22.51 -4.83 -4.28
C GLN A 359 -21.16 -4.17 -4.01
N MET A 360 -21.11 -3.24 -3.05
CA MET A 360 -19.96 -2.36 -2.82
C MET A 360 -18.69 -3.14 -2.51
N GLY A 361 -18.74 -4.16 -1.65
CA GLY A 361 -17.57 -4.97 -1.31
C GLY A 361 -16.97 -5.69 -2.52
N THR A 362 -17.83 -6.28 -3.36
CA THR A 362 -17.39 -6.96 -4.60
C THR A 362 -16.84 -5.95 -5.62
N ALA A 363 -17.52 -4.81 -5.80
CA ALA A 363 -17.07 -3.75 -6.69
C ALA A 363 -15.71 -3.18 -6.28
N TYR A 364 -15.51 -2.92 -4.98
CA TYR A 364 -14.23 -2.48 -4.43
C TYR A 364 -13.12 -3.51 -4.65
N GLY A 365 -13.39 -4.79 -4.36
CA GLY A 365 -12.39 -5.86 -4.58
C GLY A 365 -11.97 -6.00 -6.04
N LEU A 366 -12.93 -5.93 -6.98
CA LEU A 366 -12.67 -5.96 -8.41
C LEU A 366 -11.92 -4.70 -8.89
N TRP A 367 -12.32 -3.53 -8.39
CA TRP A 367 -11.64 -2.27 -8.69
C TRP A 367 -10.19 -2.32 -8.22
N PHE A 368 -9.95 -2.78 -6.99
CA PHE A 368 -8.60 -2.88 -6.44
C PHE A 368 -7.73 -3.85 -7.25
N ALA A 369 -8.25 -5.05 -7.58
CA ALA A 369 -7.55 -6.00 -8.42
C ALA A 369 -7.21 -5.44 -9.82
N SER A 370 -8.13 -4.68 -10.42
CA SER A 370 -7.85 -4.01 -11.70
C SER A 370 -6.82 -2.90 -11.56
N ALA A 371 -6.87 -2.13 -10.48
CA ALA A 371 -5.93 -1.04 -10.21
C ALA A 371 -4.48 -1.57 -10.07
N GLU A 372 -4.29 -2.76 -9.50
CA GLU A 372 -2.97 -3.39 -9.38
C GLU A 372 -2.34 -3.75 -10.74
N ILE A 373 -3.10 -3.81 -11.83
CA ILE A 373 -2.53 -3.87 -13.19
C ILE A 373 -1.64 -2.64 -13.42
N GLY A 374 -2.13 -1.47 -13.02
CA GLY A 374 -1.33 -0.24 -13.03
C GLY A 374 -0.15 -0.32 -12.06
N GLY A 375 -0.35 -0.92 -10.89
CA GLY A 375 0.70 -1.18 -9.91
C GLY A 375 1.87 -2.00 -10.46
N VAL A 376 1.60 -2.97 -11.33
CA VAL A 376 2.63 -3.72 -12.09
C VAL A 376 3.27 -2.87 -13.18
N LEU A 377 2.42 -2.26 -14.03
CA LEU A 377 2.89 -1.58 -15.23
C LEU A 377 3.70 -0.32 -14.91
N GLY A 378 3.39 0.39 -13.82
CA GLY A 378 4.08 1.61 -13.42
C GLY A 378 5.57 1.41 -13.21
N PRO A 379 6.00 0.58 -12.24
CA PRO A 379 7.41 0.32 -11.99
C PRO A 379 8.14 -0.33 -13.17
N VAL A 380 7.49 -1.26 -13.89
CA VAL A 380 8.07 -1.95 -15.05
C VAL A 380 8.32 -0.98 -16.20
N SER A 381 7.34 -0.14 -16.53
CA SER A 381 7.48 0.86 -17.60
C SER A 381 8.52 1.92 -17.26
N ALA A 382 8.53 2.39 -16.00
CA ALA A 382 9.51 3.34 -15.52
C ALA A 382 10.94 2.78 -15.62
N GLY A 383 11.17 1.54 -15.17
CA GLY A 383 12.47 0.91 -15.25
C GLY A 383 12.97 0.71 -16.68
N ARG A 384 12.11 0.21 -17.58
CA ARG A 384 12.46 0.02 -19.01
C ARG A 384 12.74 1.35 -19.71
N LEU A 385 11.97 2.38 -19.39
CA LEU A 385 12.17 3.69 -19.99
C LEU A 385 13.43 4.36 -19.46
N ALA A 386 13.76 4.16 -18.20
CA ALA A 386 15.02 4.62 -17.61
C ALA A 386 16.27 3.97 -18.22
N ASP A 387 16.15 2.73 -18.74
CA ASP A 387 17.23 2.06 -19.50
C ASP A 387 17.33 2.53 -20.96
N SER A 388 16.33 3.22 -21.48
CA SER A 388 16.31 3.74 -22.85
C SER A 388 17.11 5.03 -22.98
N THR A 389 17.24 5.52 -24.22
CA THR A 389 17.86 6.84 -24.52
C THR A 389 17.13 8.03 -23.89
N PHE A 390 15.86 7.84 -23.48
CA PHE A 390 15.07 8.90 -22.82
C PHE A 390 15.40 9.02 -21.31
N GLY A 391 15.99 7.98 -20.70
CA GLY A 391 16.40 8.00 -19.31
C GLY A 391 15.28 8.36 -18.34
N TYR A 392 15.63 9.01 -17.23
CA TYR A 392 14.64 9.42 -16.22
C TYR A 392 13.76 10.61 -16.67
N ASP A 393 14.20 11.43 -17.61
CA ASP A 393 13.34 12.45 -18.25
C ASP A 393 12.14 11.79 -18.93
N GLY A 394 12.39 10.69 -19.67
CA GLY A 394 11.33 9.91 -20.26
C GLY A 394 10.34 9.35 -19.23
N VAL A 395 10.84 8.88 -18.07
CA VAL A 395 9.98 8.43 -16.97
C VAL A 395 9.09 9.55 -16.46
N LEU A 396 9.64 10.74 -16.21
CA LEU A 396 8.88 11.89 -15.72
C LEU A 396 7.84 12.35 -16.75
N TRP A 397 8.19 12.39 -18.04
CA TRP A 397 7.25 12.69 -19.13
C TRP A 397 6.15 11.62 -19.25
N LEU A 398 6.45 10.36 -19.08
CA LEU A 398 5.44 9.29 -19.01
C LEU A 398 4.45 9.54 -17.87
N MET A 399 4.93 9.90 -16.68
CA MET A 399 4.06 10.21 -15.53
C MET A 399 3.20 11.46 -15.79
N VAL A 400 3.73 12.47 -16.45
CA VAL A 400 2.96 13.65 -16.90
C VAL A 400 1.86 13.22 -17.89
N ALA A 401 2.18 12.39 -18.89
CA ALA A 401 1.20 11.89 -19.86
C ALA A 401 0.07 11.10 -19.18
N VAL A 402 0.40 10.27 -18.18
CA VAL A 402 -0.59 9.53 -17.38
C VAL A 402 -1.49 10.49 -16.58
N CYS A 403 -0.93 11.56 -15.99
CA CYS A 403 -1.72 12.60 -15.32
C CYS A 403 -2.70 13.29 -16.29
N LEU A 404 -2.24 13.65 -17.49
CA LEU A 404 -3.09 14.27 -18.51
C LEU A 404 -4.20 13.31 -18.98
N MET A 405 -3.89 12.02 -19.14
CA MET A 405 -4.90 11.00 -19.43
C MET A 405 -5.94 10.90 -18.30
N MET A 406 -5.53 10.95 -17.03
CA MET A 406 -6.46 10.96 -15.89
C MET A 406 -7.37 12.18 -15.88
N ILE A 407 -6.89 13.35 -16.31
CA ILE A 407 -7.72 14.58 -16.46
C ILE A 407 -8.81 14.33 -17.51
N LEU A 408 -8.48 13.72 -18.64
CA LEU A 408 -9.45 13.39 -19.69
C LEU A 408 -10.49 12.38 -19.19
N LEU A 409 -10.08 11.38 -18.43
CA LEU A 409 -10.97 10.39 -17.81
C LEU A 409 -11.91 11.04 -16.78
N ALA A 410 -11.40 11.93 -15.94
CA ALA A 410 -12.21 12.67 -14.97
C ALA A 410 -13.24 13.57 -15.64
N TYR A 411 -12.88 14.19 -16.77
CA TYR A 411 -13.80 14.96 -17.59
C TYR A 411 -14.88 14.06 -18.25
N ALA A 412 -14.48 12.92 -18.83
CA ALA A 412 -15.41 11.95 -19.41
C ALA A 412 -16.39 11.38 -18.36
N LEU A 413 -15.92 11.18 -17.12
CA LEU A 413 -16.76 10.77 -16.00
C LEU A 413 -17.82 11.83 -15.67
N ARG A 414 -17.44 13.11 -15.62
CA ARG A 414 -18.35 14.24 -15.39
C ARG A 414 -19.46 14.29 -16.43
N MET A 415 -19.12 14.18 -17.73
CA MET A 415 -20.12 14.20 -18.83
C MET A 415 -21.16 13.09 -18.67
N ARG A 416 -20.76 11.91 -18.18
CA ARG A 416 -21.67 10.78 -17.96
C ARG A 416 -22.56 10.96 -16.72
N THR A 417 -22.08 11.66 -15.71
CA THR A 417 -22.91 12.00 -14.54
C THR A 417 -23.94 13.06 -14.84
N ASP A 418 -23.60 14.04 -15.67
CA ASP A 418 -24.52 15.11 -16.07
C ASP A 418 -25.63 14.59 -17.01
N GLU A 419 -25.37 13.55 -17.85
CA GLU A 419 -26.36 12.87 -18.70
C GLU A 419 -27.35 11.99 -17.91
N SER A 420 -27.02 11.60 -16.66
CA SER A 420 -27.83 10.70 -15.84
C SER A 420 -28.74 11.40 -14.82
N ASN A 421 -28.58 12.71 -14.65
CA ASN A 421 -29.42 13.59 -13.82
C ASN A 421 -30.44 14.33 -14.70
#